data_dcde258d76c0ae0eb6130463c43a27d2
#
_entry.id   dcde258d76c0ae0eb6130463c43a27d2
#
_cell.length_a   1.000
_cell.length_b   1.000
_cell.length_c   1.000
_cell.angle_alpha   90.00
_cell.angle_beta   90.00
_cell.angle_gamma   90.00
#
_symmetry.space_group_name_H-M   'P 1'
#
loop_
_entity.id
_entity.type
_entity.pdbx_description
1 polymer ?
#
loop_
_entity_poly.entity_id
_entity_poly.type
_entity_poly.pdbx_seq_one_letter_code
_entity_poly.pdbx_strand_id
1 'polypeptide(L)'
;MKTVTLYTDGACSGNPGPGGWAAILLYGEHTLELSGGEDATTNNRMELTAVIKGLEALKQPCAVELYSDSKYVIDALDKGWAKGWQRRGWVKGDKKPALNPDLWERLLALCDRHTLRLHWVKGHADNPYNNRCDQMAVAEWRRRKG
;
A
#
# COMPACT_ATOMS: atom_id res chain seq x y z
N MET A 1 -7.70 9.95 19.37
CA MET A 1 -7.56 9.79 17.90
C MET A 1 -8.39 8.57 17.49
N LYS A 2 -9.02 8.66 16.33
CA LYS A 2 -9.88 7.57 15.84
C LYS A 2 -9.04 6.39 15.38
N THR A 3 -9.57 5.18 15.59
CA THR A 3 -8.94 3.95 15.11
C THR A 3 -9.65 3.47 13.85
N VAL A 4 -8.88 3.23 12.81
CA VAL A 4 -9.37 2.81 11.50
C VAL A 4 -8.63 1.54 11.10
N THR A 5 -9.32 0.60 10.47
CA THR A 5 -8.68 -0.57 9.87
C THR A 5 -8.55 -0.34 8.37
N LEU A 6 -7.37 -0.61 7.82
CA LEU A 6 -7.08 -0.42 6.40
C LEU A 6 -6.54 -1.72 5.81
N TYR A 7 -7.24 -2.23 4.81
CA TYR A 7 -6.80 -3.38 4.01
C TYR A 7 -6.36 -2.87 2.65
N THR A 8 -5.23 -3.36 2.15
CA THR A 8 -4.68 -2.91 0.87
C THR A 8 -4.19 -4.08 0.04
N ASP A 9 -4.20 -3.91 -1.28
CA ASP A 9 -3.59 -4.85 -2.20
C ASP A 9 -3.18 -4.13 -3.48
N GLY A 10 -2.17 -4.68 -4.14
CA GLY A 10 -1.72 -4.21 -5.44
C GLY A 10 -1.44 -5.41 -6.32
N ALA A 11 -1.74 -5.28 -7.61
CA ALA A 11 -1.56 -6.34 -8.58
C ALA A 11 -1.10 -5.75 -9.90
N CYS A 12 -0.35 -6.52 -10.67
CA CYS A 12 0.16 -6.08 -11.95
C CYS A 12 0.18 -7.23 -12.93
N SER A 13 -0.25 -6.97 -14.17
CA SER A 13 -0.18 -7.96 -15.25
C SER A 13 1.15 -7.80 -15.97
N GLY A 14 2.15 -8.54 -15.51
CA GLY A 14 3.53 -8.32 -15.92
C GLY A 14 4.23 -7.32 -15.02
N ASN A 15 5.53 -7.17 -15.19
CA ASN A 15 6.31 -6.32 -14.29
C ASN A 15 7.50 -5.72 -15.06
N PRO A 16 7.31 -4.60 -15.82
CA PRO A 16 6.15 -3.71 -15.78
C PRO A 16 4.97 -4.17 -16.66
N GLY A 17 3.81 -3.54 -16.42
CA GLY A 17 2.60 -3.78 -17.16
C GLY A 17 1.43 -3.03 -16.56
N PRO A 18 0.20 -3.26 -17.09
CA PRO A 18 -0.99 -2.68 -16.46
C PRO A 18 -1.13 -3.16 -15.01
N GLY A 19 -1.42 -2.24 -14.12
CA GLY A 19 -1.55 -2.55 -12.70
C GLY A 19 -2.77 -1.94 -12.07
N GLY A 20 -3.20 -2.54 -10.94
CA GLY A 20 -4.31 -2.06 -10.15
C GLY A 20 -3.97 -2.05 -8.67
N TRP A 21 -4.65 -1.21 -7.92
CA TRP A 21 -4.54 -1.14 -6.48
C TRP A 21 -5.93 -1.06 -5.87
N ALA A 22 -6.05 -1.49 -4.63
CA ALA A 22 -7.31 -1.40 -3.88
C ALA A 22 -7.03 -1.13 -2.41
N ALA A 23 -7.94 -0.40 -1.78
CA ALA A 23 -7.89 -0.11 -0.35
C ALA A 23 -9.30 -0.16 0.21
N ILE A 24 -9.47 -0.78 1.38
CA ILE A 24 -10.74 -0.82 2.10
C ILE A 24 -10.51 -0.26 3.49
N LEU A 25 -11.24 0.80 3.81
CA LEU A 25 -11.19 1.44 5.12
C LEU A 25 -12.44 1.06 5.92
N LEU A 26 -12.22 0.63 7.15
CA LEU A 26 -13.30 0.31 8.08
C LEU A 26 -13.22 1.22 9.30
N TYR A 27 -14.32 1.90 9.62
CA TYR A 27 -14.46 2.71 10.82
C TYR A 27 -15.86 2.53 11.38
N GLY A 28 -15.96 1.85 12.53
CA GLY A 28 -17.27 1.49 13.08
C GLY A 28 -18.06 0.66 12.07
N GLU A 29 -19.23 1.14 11.70
CA GLU A 29 -20.08 0.48 10.70
C GLU A 29 -19.84 1.01 9.29
N HIS A 30 -18.94 1.98 9.13
CA HIS A 30 -18.65 2.59 7.82
C HIS A 30 -17.58 1.81 7.10
N THR A 31 -17.80 1.58 5.81
CA THR A 31 -16.84 0.93 4.91
C THR A 31 -16.65 1.81 3.69
N LEU A 32 -15.40 2.08 3.35
CA LEU A 32 -15.05 2.82 2.14
C LEU A 32 -14.12 1.96 1.30
N GLU A 33 -14.54 1.69 0.06
CA GLU A 33 -13.72 0.96 -0.92
C GLU A 33 -13.15 1.93 -1.94
N LEU A 34 -11.85 1.85 -2.17
CA LEU A 34 -11.14 2.66 -3.15
C LEU A 34 -10.36 1.75 -4.08
N SER A 35 -10.33 2.07 -5.36
CA SER A 35 -9.50 1.34 -6.31
C SER A 35 -9.10 2.23 -7.47
N GLY A 36 -8.07 1.83 -8.17
CA GLY A 36 -7.57 2.51 -9.35
C GLY A 36 -6.44 1.71 -9.96
N GLY A 37 -5.75 2.30 -10.93
CA GLY A 37 -4.66 1.62 -11.58
C GLY A 37 -3.88 2.51 -12.51
N GLU A 38 -2.89 1.92 -13.16
CA GLU A 38 -2.02 2.59 -14.13
C GLU A 38 -1.76 1.67 -15.31
N ASP A 39 -1.55 2.24 -16.48
CA ASP A 39 -1.33 1.47 -17.72
C ASP A 39 0.03 0.77 -17.74
N ALA A 40 1.04 1.36 -17.12
CA ALA A 40 2.39 0.80 -17.07
C ALA A 40 2.98 1.07 -15.69
N THR A 41 3.13 0.01 -14.90
CA THR A 41 3.59 0.13 -13.51
C THR A 41 4.21 -1.20 -13.07
N THR A 42 4.48 -1.33 -11.77
CA THR A 42 5.01 -2.55 -11.18
C THR A 42 4.14 -2.98 -10.00
N ASN A 43 4.27 -4.25 -9.61
CA ASN A 43 3.54 -4.77 -8.46
C ASN A 43 3.84 -3.94 -7.19
N ASN A 44 5.12 -3.67 -6.92
CA ASN A 44 5.50 -2.92 -5.72
C ASN A 44 4.94 -1.49 -5.73
N ARG A 45 4.91 -0.83 -6.90
CA ARG A 45 4.31 0.50 -6.99
C ARG A 45 2.83 0.47 -6.67
N MET A 46 2.11 -0.56 -7.12
CA MET A 46 0.67 -0.69 -6.84
C MET A 46 0.42 -1.00 -5.36
N GLU A 47 1.27 -1.80 -4.73
CA GLU A 47 1.19 -2.05 -3.30
C GLU A 47 1.38 -0.77 -2.49
N LEU A 48 2.38 0.04 -2.84
CA LEU A 48 2.61 1.33 -2.19
C LEU A 48 1.46 2.30 -2.42
N THR A 49 0.96 2.36 -3.66
CA THR A 49 -0.13 3.26 -4.03
C THR A 49 -1.40 2.94 -3.25
N ALA A 50 -1.70 1.66 -3.03
CA ALA A 50 -2.87 1.25 -2.26
C ALA A 50 -2.81 1.82 -0.83
N VAL A 51 -1.68 1.70 -0.16
CA VAL A 51 -1.52 2.24 1.20
C VAL A 51 -1.62 3.77 1.19
N ILE A 52 -0.95 4.42 0.25
CA ILE A 52 -0.98 5.88 0.11
C ILE A 52 -2.42 6.37 -0.08
N LYS A 53 -3.15 5.79 -1.01
CA LYS A 53 -4.54 6.22 -1.30
C LYS A 53 -5.46 5.98 -0.11
N GLY A 54 -5.29 4.87 0.60
CA GLY A 54 -6.06 4.61 1.81
C GLY A 54 -5.81 5.65 2.90
N LEU A 55 -4.54 5.98 3.14
CA LEU A 55 -4.20 6.97 4.16
C LEU A 55 -4.60 8.38 3.75
N GLU A 56 -4.48 8.71 2.46
CA GLU A 56 -4.90 10.04 1.95
C GLU A 56 -6.40 10.27 2.07
N ALA A 57 -7.20 9.23 2.12
CA ALA A 57 -8.65 9.34 2.30
C ALA A 57 -9.03 9.76 3.71
N LEU A 58 -8.13 9.66 4.68
CA LEU A 58 -8.37 10.04 6.07
C LEU A 58 -8.21 11.56 6.22
N LYS A 59 -9.25 12.20 6.75
CA LYS A 59 -9.30 13.68 6.84
C LYS A 59 -8.64 14.23 8.09
N GLN A 60 -8.29 13.37 9.04
CA GLN A 60 -7.66 13.76 10.30
C GLN A 60 -6.67 12.69 10.74
N PRO A 61 -5.72 13.01 11.64
CA PRO A 61 -4.81 11.98 12.15
C PRO A 61 -5.57 10.84 12.80
N CYS A 62 -5.21 9.61 12.46
CA CYS A 62 -5.86 8.40 12.95
C CYS A 62 -4.83 7.38 13.42
N ALA A 63 -5.25 6.50 14.31
CA ALA A 63 -4.55 5.25 14.57
C ALA A 63 -5.03 4.24 13.52
N VAL A 64 -4.12 3.71 12.73
CA VAL A 64 -4.46 2.85 11.58
C VAL A 64 -3.89 1.45 11.80
N GLU A 65 -4.78 0.44 11.79
CA GLU A 65 -4.39 -0.96 11.73
C GLU A 65 -4.27 -1.31 10.24
N LEU A 66 -3.05 -1.41 9.74
CA LEU A 66 -2.79 -1.68 8.32
C LEU A 66 -2.54 -3.16 8.09
N TYR A 67 -3.34 -3.76 7.21
CA TYR A 67 -3.21 -5.17 6.78
C TYR A 67 -2.79 -5.20 5.32
N SER A 68 -1.65 -5.84 5.03
CA SER A 68 -1.12 -5.98 3.67
C SER A 68 -0.41 -7.32 3.52
N ASP A 69 -0.51 -7.91 2.35
CA ASP A 69 0.25 -9.13 2.02
C ASP A 69 1.63 -8.81 1.41
N SER A 70 1.94 -7.53 1.22
CA SER A 70 3.22 -7.10 0.67
C SER A 70 4.30 -7.06 1.76
N LYS A 71 5.18 -8.05 1.76
CA LYS A 71 6.34 -8.03 2.66
C LYS A 71 7.25 -6.86 2.38
N TYR A 72 7.37 -6.46 1.12
CA TYR A 72 8.17 -5.31 0.73
C TYR A 72 7.72 -4.05 1.50
N VAL A 73 6.43 -3.75 1.49
CA VAL A 73 5.90 -2.57 2.17
C VAL A 73 5.98 -2.71 3.69
N ILE A 74 5.49 -3.82 4.21
CA ILE A 74 5.42 -4.05 5.67
C ILE A 74 6.82 -4.05 6.28
N ASP A 75 7.76 -4.79 5.71
CA ASP A 75 9.11 -4.89 6.26
C ASP A 75 9.87 -3.56 6.15
N ALA A 76 9.73 -2.85 5.04
CA ALA A 76 10.42 -1.57 4.87
C ALA A 76 9.94 -0.52 5.88
N LEU A 77 8.65 -0.57 6.27
CA LEU A 77 8.13 0.30 7.31
C LEU A 77 8.49 -0.20 8.71
N ASP A 78 8.27 -1.49 8.97
CA ASP A 78 8.44 -2.07 10.31
C ASP A 78 9.90 -2.08 10.76
N LYS A 79 10.81 -2.41 9.86
CA LYS A 79 12.23 -2.51 10.15
C LYS A 79 12.98 -1.18 9.96
N GLY A 80 12.28 -0.12 9.58
CA GLY A 80 12.87 1.20 9.40
C GLY A 80 13.71 1.35 8.14
N TRP A 81 13.64 0.41 7.20
CA TRP A 81 14.43 0.44 5.97
C TRP A 81 14.12 1.68 5.13
N ALA A 82 12.83 1.99 4.96
CA ALA A 82 12.42 3.12 4.12
C ALA A 82 12.95 4.45 4.66
N LYS A 83 12.88 4.66 5.98
CA LYS A 83 13.44 5.86 6.61
C LYS A 83 14.96 5.90 6.46
N GLY A 84 15.62 4.75 6.55
CA GLY A 84 17.06 4.65 6.32
C GLY A 84 17.43 5.03 4.89
N TRP A 85 16.69 4.56 3.90
CA TRP A 85 16.92 4.92 2.50
C TRP A 85 16.76 6.42 2.30
N GLN A 86 15.72 7.01 2.87
CA GLN A 86 15.47 8.45 2.78
C GLN A 86 16.64 9.26 3.36
N ARG A 87 17.14 8.86 4.53
CA ARG A 87 18.27 9.56 5.18
C ARG A 87 19.55 9.49 4.35
N ARG A 88 19.72 8.43 3.58
CA ARG A 88 20.90 8.24 2.72
C ARG A 88 20.71 8.72 1.29
N GLY A 89 19.67 9.52 1.03
CA GLY A 89 19.39 10.03 -0.31
C GLY A 89 18.89 8.97 -1.27
N TRP A 90 18.09 8.02 -0.77
CA TRP A 90 17.49 6.93 -1.54
C TRP A 90 18.51 5.92 -2.04
N VAL A 91 19.43 5.59 -1.15
CA VAL A 91 20.45 4.54 -1.38
C VAL A 91 20.30 3.49 -0.30
N LYS A 92 20.29 2.22 -0.71
CA LYS A 92 20.20 1.09 0.19
C LYS A 92 21.55 0.81 0.87
N GLY A 93 21.55 -0.07 1.88
CA GLY A 93 22.75 -0.45 2.59
C GLY A 93 23.84 -1.07 1.71
N ASP A 94 23.46 -1.70 0.60
CA ASP A 94 24.40 -2.29 -0.39
C ASP A 94 24.88 -1.27 -1.43
N LYS A 95 24.59 0.02 -1.22
CA LYS A 95 24.94 1.15 -2.09
C LYS A 95 24.18 1.18 -3.42
N LYS A 96 23.22 0.28 -3.64
CA LYS A 96 22.36 0.32 -4.81
C LYS A 96 21.21 1.31 -4.59
N PRO A 97 20.64 1.90 -5.68
CA PRO A 97 19.51 2.80 -5.53
C PRO A 97 18.32 2.11 -4.89
N ALA A 98 17.65 2.80 -3.96
CA ALA A 98 16.34 2.36 -3.47
C ALA A 98 15.29 2.70 -4.52
N LEU A 99 14.40 1.75 -4.80
CA LEU A 99 13.35 1.94 -5.81
C LEU A 99 12.17 2.71 -5.24
N ASN A 100 11.42 3.35 -6.13
CA ASN A 100 10.16 4.03 -5.81
C ASN A 100 10.30 5.17 -4.80
N PRO A 101 11.33 6.01 -4.88
CA PRO A 101 11.52 7.08 -3.90
C PRO A 101 10.35 8.07 -3.88
N ASP A 102 9.73 8.34 -5.02
CA ASP A 102 8.56 9.23 -5.12
C ASP A 102 7.40 8.74 -4.24
N LEU A 103 7.08 7.45 -4.33
CA LEU A 103 5.98 6.87 -3.54
C LEU A 103 6.38 6.73 -2.07
N TRP A 104 7.61 6.34 -1.79
CA TRP A 104 8.07 6.23 -0.40
C TRP A 104 8.08 7.57 0.32
N GLU A 105 8.43 8.68 -0.36
CA GLU A 105 8.35 10.00 0.25
C GLU A 105 6.92 10.34 0.66
N ARG A 106 5.96 10.10 -0.22
CA ARG A 106 4.54 10.34 0.09
C ARG A 106 4.08 9.47 1.25
N LEU A 107 4.42 8.19 1.23
CA LEU A 107 4.01 7.27 2.28
C LEU A 107 4.62 7.62 3.64
N LEU A 108 5.91 7.93 3.68
CA LEU A 108 6.56 8.30 4.95
C LEU A 108 5.96 9.58 5.55
N ALA A 109 5.62 10.56 4.71
CA ALA A 109 4.94 11.76 5.19
C ALA A 109 3.58 11.44 5.80
N LEU A 110 2.83 10.51 5.19
CA LEU A 110 1.54 10.05 5.74
C LEU A 110 1.73 9.27 7.04
N CYS A 111 2.79 8.49 7.15
CA CYS A 111 3.11 7.76 8.39
C CYS A 111 3.44 8.71 9.54
N ASP A 112 4.01 9.87 9.25
CA ASP A 112 4.25 10.89 10.26
C ASP A 112 2.96 11.54 10.75
N ARG A 113 1.95 11.60 9.90
CA ARG A 113 0.64 12.17 10.25
C ARG A 113 -0.23 11.21 11.05
N HIS A 114 -0.12 9.91 10.77
CA HIS A 114 -0.95 8.87 11.39
C HIS A 114 -0.07 7.97 12.26
N THR A 115 -0.70 7.21 13.17
CA THR A 115 -0.03 6.16 13.93
C THR A 115 -0.39 4.83 13.33
N LEU A 116 0.57 4.15 12.70
CA LEU A 116 0.32 2.88 12.03
C LEU A 116 0.76 1.70 12.91
N ARG A 117 -0.11 0.69 12.98
CA ARG A 117 0.23 -0.65 13.45
C ARG A 117 0.18 -1.56 12.24
N LEU A 118 1.26 -2.30 12.02
CA LEU A 118 1.46 -3.04 10.79
C LEU A 118 1.16 -4.52 11.00
N HIS A 119 0.37 -5.11 10.08
CA HIS A 119 0.01 -6.52 10.11
C HIS A 119 0.29 -7.12 8.74
N TRP A 120 1.29 -8.00 8.67
CA TRP A 120 1.51 -8.74 7.45
C TRP A 120 0.52 -9.90 7.38
N VAL A 121 -0.18 -10.00 6.26
CA VAL A 121 -1.15 -11.06 6.00
C VAL A 121 -0.56 -11.97 4.94
N LYS A 122 -0.44 -13.25 5.25
CA LYS A 122 0.00 -14.21 4.24
C LYS A 122 -1.00 -14.24 3.10
N GLY A 123 -0.53 -14.11 1.86
CA GLY A 123 -1.39 -14.07 0.68
C GLY A 123 -2.37 -15.23 0.63
N HIS A 124 -3.58 -14.95 0.16
CA HIS A 124 -4.70 -15.91 0.08
C HIS A 124 -5.16 -16.46 1.42
N ALA A 125 -4.92 -15.70 2.51
CA ALA A 125 -5.50 -16.01 3.80
C ALA A 125 -7.03 -15.89 3.75
N ASP A 126 -7.72 -16.47 4.74
CA ASP A 126 -9.18 -16.50 4.79
C ASP A 126 -9.81 -15.17 5.19
N ASN A 127 -9.16 -14.05 4.90
CA ASN A 127 -9.69 -12.74 5.24
C ASN A 127 -10.51 -12.18 4.08
N PRO A 128 -11.82 -11.95 4.27
CA PRO A 128 -12.69 -11.50 3.19
C PRO A 128 -12.31 -10.12 2.64
N TYR A 129 -11.77 -9.24 3.47
CA TYR A 129 -11.37 -7.91 3.02
C TYR A 129 -10.10 -7.97 2.15
N ASN A 130 -9.13 -8.80 2.51
CA ASN A 130 -7.95 -9.02 1.68
C ASN A 130 -8.35 -9.62 0.32
N ASN A 131 -9.27 -10.60 0.33
CA ASN A 131 -9.77 -11.20 -0.89
C ASN A 131 -10.52 -10.18 -1.75
N ARG A 132 -11.31 -9.30 -1.13
CA ARG A 132 -12.01 -8.23 -1.84
C ARG A 132 -11.03 -7.25 -2.48
N CYS A 133 -9.98 -6.84 -1.75
CA CYS A 133 -8.93 -5.97 -2.30
C CYS A 133 -8.27 -6.60 -3.52
N ASP A 134 -7.94 -7.88 -3.45
CA ASP A 134 -7.33 -8.58 -4.58
C ASP A 134 -8.25 -8.54 -5.80
N GLN A 135 -9.53 -8.85 -5.63
CA GLN A 135 -10.51 -8.81 -6.71
C GLN A 135 -10.59 -7.42 -7.35
N MET A 136 -10.62 -6.38 -6.52
CA MET A 136 -10.71 -5.00 -6.99
C MET A 136 -9.45 -4.58 -7.75
N ALA A 137 -8.28 -4.92 -7.22
CA ALA A 137 -7.01 -4.59 -7.86
C ALA A 137 -6.86 -5.30 -9.21
N VAL A 138 -7.21 -6.58 -9.26
CA VAL A 138 -7.17 -7.36 -10.51
C VAL A 138 -8.17 -6.80 -11.53
N ALA A 139 -9.37 -6.43 -11.10
CA ALA A 139 -10.36 -5.83 -12.00
C ALA A 139 -9.83 -4.54 -12.63
N GLU A 140 -9.07 -3.75 -11.87
CA GLU A 140 -8.51 -2.49 -12.37
C GLU A 140 -7.48 -2.74 -13.49
N TRP A 141 -6.53 -3.68 -13.31
CA TRP A 141 -5.55 -3.91 -14.36
C TRP A 141 -6.16 -4.64 -15.58
N ARG A 142 -7.18 -5.47 -15.37
CA ARG A 142 -7.86 -6.13 -16.48
C ARG A 142 -8.51 -5.13 -17.44
N ARG A 143 -9.14 -4.09 -16.89
CA ARG A 143 -9.72 -3.03 -17.71
C ARG A 143 -8.69 -2.32 -18.58
N ARG A 144 -7.47 -2.17 -18.07
CA ARG A 144 -6.39 -1.48 -18.78
C ARG A 144 -5.65 -2.34 -19.77
N LYS A 145 -5.67 -3.64 -19.56
CA LYS A 145 -5.01 -4.59 -20.45
C LYS A 145 -5.78 -4.78 -21.75
N GLY A 146 -7.09 -4.70 -21.65
CA GLY A 146 -8.01 -4.93 -22.74
C GLY A 146 -7.76 -4.10 -23.93
#